data_50785e2e37d30be28e0dd5007f35ad11
#
_entry.id   50785e2e37d30be28e0dd5007f35ad11
#
_cell.length_a   1.000
_cell.length_b   1.000
_cell.length_c   1.000
_cell.angle_alpha   90.00
_cell.angle_beta   90.00
_cell.angle_gamma   90.00
#
_symmetry.space_group_name_H-M   'P 1'
#
loop_
_entity.id
_entity.type
_entity.pdbx_description
1 polymer ?
#
loop_
_entity_poly.entity_id
_entity_poly.type
_entity_poly.pdbx_seq_one_letter_code
_entity_poly.pdbx_strand_id
1 'polypeptide(L)'
;MFIYFRFLSYSLLFCLFCSASQKEIFAVQNVANKKSISGKNQKKSKAESDKKRKTPFKSSTILSNTKIKNSPPVRPNLSLRMEAEQIKSAASWIDRIISDSLIKSGQKPNPLSDDFVFLRRIYLDIVGRIPTDDEARDFLKDRNQEKRSKLIDKLLISPGYRSHLFNWLADLLRHKGSIKRTDYSNYERWLKDQIVKNRTWNEMVFDMLTVEGSIASSGPAGYLLRDPGMPLDNLSNTLNIFLGANVACAQCHDHPFADWTQREFYELAAFFGATEVSDGNPRKVGNKLGKGALSKQDVIKAVAPNMARVHTISNQKLKFPDDYAYSDVEPGSSVDPLLFVWGDETPSVDVNSKNPRNLRKNFAQWLTHKENPRFALSIANRLWRRSFGLAVQEPMEDLDDLSKSSNPILLELLGRVMVASDFD
;
A
#
# COMPACT_ATOMS: atom_id res chain seq x y z
N MET A 1 1.70 27.68 1.30
CA MET A 1 0.31 28.02 1.55
C MET A 1 -0.44 26.71 1.48
N PHE A 2 -0.99 26.27 2.57
CA PHE A 2 -1.23 24.89 2.95
C PHE A 2 -2.63 24.48 2.51
N ILE A 3 -2.75 23.43 1.69
CA ILE A 3 -4.00 22.73 1.44
C ILE A 3 -3.81 21.34 2.03
N TYR A 4 -4.34 21.17 3.23
CA TYR A 4 -4.34 19.91 3.97
C TYR A 4 -5.48 19.01 3.53
N PHE A 5 -5.25 17.73 3.67
CA PHE A 5 -6.21 16.64 3.53
C PHE A 5 -7.59 17.04 4.11
N ARG A 6 -8.51 17.47 3.27
CA ARG A 6 -9.86 17.87 3.66
C ARG A 6 -10.89 16.75 3.55
N PHE A 7 -10.43 15.54 3.32
CA PHE A 7 -11.30 14.36 3.19
C PHE A 7 -12.18 14.12 4.42
N LEU A 8 -11.75 14.60 5.59
CA LEU A 8 -12.47 14.42 6.85
C LEU A 8 -13.35 15.61 7.23
N SER A 9 -13.30 16.72 6.52
CA SER A 9 -13.95 17.94 7.01
C SER A 9 -15.46 18.02 6.74
N TYR A 10 -16.03 17.14 5.95
CA TYR A 10 -17.44 17.23 5.56
C TYR A 10 -18.30 15.99 5.77
N SER A 11 -17.74 14.87 6.26
CA SER A 11 -18.63 13.77 6.58
C SER A 11 -19.43 14.07 7.85
N LEU A 12 -20.50 14.81 7.69
CA LEU A 12 -21.61 14.87 8.67
C LEU A 12 -22.15 13.45 8.98
N LEU A 13 -21.82 12.48 8.13
CA LEU A 13 -22.21 11.08 8.25
C LEU A 13 -21.19 10.17 8.94
N PHE A 14 -20.04 10.65 9.38
CA PHE A 14 -19.05 9.87 10.14
C PHE A 14 -19.63 9.10 11.35
N CYS A 15 -20.87 9.38 11.70
CA CYS A 15 -21.54 8.83 12.86
C CYS A 15 -22.53 7.69 12.58
N LEU A 16 -22.75 7.31 11.33
CA LEU A 16 -23.81 6.36 11.02
C LEU A 16 -23.44 4.88 11.20
N PHE A 17 -22.16 4.53 11.34
CA PHE A 17 -21.75 3.14 11.24
C PHE A 17 -21.23 2.45 12.50
N CYS A 18 -21.25 3.06 13.67
CA CYS A 18 -20.58 2.47 14.82
C CYS A 18 -21.45 1.94 15.95
N SER A 19 -22.64 1.43 15.64
CA SER A 19 -23.43 0.71 16.66
C SER A 19 -24.05 -0.61 16.18
N ALA A 20 -23.69 -1.13 15.02
CA ALA A 20 -23.95 -2.53 14.74
C ALA A 20 -23.09 -3.37 15.69
N SER A 21 -23.76 -4.06 16.57
CA SER A 21 -23.19 -4.89 17.64
C SER A 21 -22.08 -5.80 17.07
N GLN A 22 -20.87 -5.71 17.62
CA GLN A 22 -19.77 -6.68 17.38
C GLN A 22 -20.18 -8.15 17.56
N LYS A 23 -21.31 -8.41 18.20
CA LYS A 23 -21.82 -9.78 18.45
C LYS A 23 -22.43 -10.44 17.21
N GLU A 24 -23.01 -9.71 16.28
CA GLU A 24 -23.62 -10.32 15.10
C GLU A 24 -22.61 -10.58 13.97
N ILE A 25 -21.54 -9.78 13.87
CA ILE A 25 -20.46 -10.01 12.90
C ILE A 25 -19.66 -11.27 13.27
N PHE A 26 -19.48 -11.58 14.55
CA PHE A 26 -18.86 -12.82 15.02
C PHE A 26 -19.70 -14.08 14.73
N ALA A 27 -21.02 -13.96 14.63
CA ALA A 27 -21.90 -15.10 14.35
C ALA A 27 -21.80 -15.60 12.90
N VAL A 28 -21.58 -14.70 11.94
CA VAL A 28 -21.47 -15.06 10.51
C VAL A 28 -20.12 -15.71 10.19
N GLN A 29 -19.04 -15.30 10.86
CA GLN A 29 -17.71 -15.92 10.67
C GLN A 29 -17.60 -17.33 11.25
N ASN A 30 -18.38 -17.67 12.29
CA ASN A 30 -18.34 -19.00 12.89
C ASN A 30 -19.11 -20.09 12.12
N VAL A 31 -19.94 -19.72 11.15
CA VAL A 31 -20.67 -20.69 10.31
C VAL A 31 -19.81 -21.14 9.11
N ALA A 32 -18.90 -20.30 8.63
CA ALA A 32 -18.00 -20.66 7.54
C ALA A 32 -16.86 -21.61 7.94
N ASN A 33 -16.41 -21.56 9.19
CA ASN A 33 -15.28 -22.37 9.67
C ASN A 33 -15.62 -23.79 10.16
N LYS A 34 -16.88 -24.22 10.14
CA LYS A 34 -17.30 -25.58 10.62
C LYS A 34 -17.49 -26.64 9.53
N LYS A 35 -17.17 -26.33 8.25
CA LYS A 35 -17.39 -27.28 7.14
C LYS A 35 -16.15 -27.82 6.44
N SER A 36 -14.96 -27.69 6.98
CA SER A 36 -13.76 -28.23 6.36
C SER A 36 -12.86 -29.04 7.29
N ILE A 37 -13.39 -30.09 7.91
CA ILE A 37 -12.56 -31.18 8.45
C ILE A 37 -13.32 -32.48 8.24
N SER A 38 -13.14 -33.12 7.12
CA SER A 38 -13.23 -34.57 7.02
C SER A 38 -12.44 -35.02 5.80
N GLY A 39 -11.38 -35.76 6.08
CA GLY A 39 -10.41 -36.18 5.08
C GLY A 39 -10.84 -37.40 4.28
N LYS A 40 -10.19 -37.60 3.17
CA LYS A 40 -9.47 -38.81 2.76
C LYS A 40 -9.16 -38.83 1.27
N ASN A 41 -7.93 -39.28 1.01
CA ASN A 41 -7.43 -39.91 -0.21
C ASN A 41 -6.90 -39.00 -1.33
N GLN A 42 -5.64 -38.64 -1.15
CA GLN A 42 -4.71 -38.43 -2.28
C GLN A 42 -4.28 -39.77 -2.85
N LYS A 43 -4.56 -39.99 -4.12
CA LYS A 43 -3.65 -40.62 -5.10
C LYS A 43 -4.27 -40.58 -6.50
N LYS A 44 -3.48 -40.12 -7.48
CA LYS A 44 -3.72 -40.04 -8.92
C LYS A 44 -4.37 -38.76 -9.44
N SER A 45 -3.50 -37.83 -9.87
CA SER A 45 -3.67 -37.11 -11.14
C SER A 45 -2.40 -36.28 -11.44
N LYS A 46 -1.38 -36.93 -11.95
CA LYS A 46 -0.13 -36.31 -12.44
C LYS A 46 -0.14 -36.14 -13.96
N ALA A 47 -1.32 -36.11 -14.58
CA ALA A 47 -1.41 -36.16 -16.06
C ALA A 47 -2.43 -35.21 -16.70
N GLU A 48 -2.98 -34.22 -15.99
CA GLU A 48 -4.06 -33.40 -16.57
C GLU A 48 -3.85 -31.86 -16.41
N SER A 49 -2.66 -31.42 -15.97
CA SER A 49 -2.36 -29.98 -15.80
C SER A 49 -1.81 -29.28 -17.06
N ASP A 50 -1.54 -30.01 -18.15
CA ASP A 50 -0.88 -29.44 -19.35
C ASP A 50 -1.84 -28.78 -20.36
N LYS A 51 -3.11 -28.59 -20.08
CA LYS A 51 -4.07 -28.07 -21.08
C LYS A 51 -4.94 -26.88 -20.64
N LYS A 52 -4.45 -25.99 -19.80
CA LYS A 52 -5.07 -24.66 -19.69
C LYS A 52 -3.97 -23.60 -19.60
N ARG A 53 -3.42 -23.25 -20.77
CA ARG A 53 -2.74 -21.98 -20.97
C ARG A 53 -3.77 -20.89 -20.65
N LYS A 54 -3.83 -20.46 -19.39
CA LYS A 54 -4.63 -19.30 -19.00
C LYS A 54 -3.98 -18.07 -19.62
N THR A 55 -4.77 -17.26 -20.28
CA THR A 55 -4.37 -15.97 -20.82
C THR A 55 -3.74 -15.11 -19.74
N PRO A 56 -2.71 -14.29 -20.07
CA PRO A 56 -2.09 -13.41 -19.08
C PRO A 56 -3.14 -12.54 -18.36
N PHE A 57 -2.90 -12.31 -17.09
CA PHE A 57 -3.73 -11.52 -16.19
C PHE A 57 -4.23 -10.23 -16.88
N LYS A 58 -5.48 -10.22 -17.26
CA LYS A 58 -6.13 -9.04 -17.84
C LYS A 58 -6.59 -8.13 -16.70
N SER A 59 -5.68 -7.32 -16.15
CA SER A 59 -6.05 -6.28 -15.18
C SER A 59 -7.11 -5.30 -15.73
N SER A 60 -7.19 -5.17 -17.05
CA SER A 60 -8.23 -4.40 -17.75
C SER A 60 -9.64 -4.96 -17.57
N THR A 61 -9.77 -6.26 -17.26
CA THR A 61 -11.09 -6.90 -17.12
C THR A 61 -11.78 -6.55 -15.80
N ILE A 62 -11.01 -6.23 -14.76
CA ILE A 62 -11.57 -5.96 -13.43
C ILE A 62 -12.32 -4.63 -13.38
N LEU A 63 -11.85 -3.61 -14.09
CA LEU A 63 -12.53 -2.31 -14.15
C LEU A 63 -13.47 -2.13 -15.36
N SER A 64 -13.24 -2.89 -16.46
CA SER A 64 -14.03 -2.72 -17.68
C SER A 64 -15.33 -3.54 -17.71
N ASN A 65 -15.44 -4.62 -16.95
CA ASN A 65 -16.60 -5.50 -16.97
C ASN A 65 -17.66 -5.20 -15.91
N THR A 66 -17.39 -4.34 -14.95
CA THR A 66 -18.45 -3.78 -14.12
C THR A 66 -19.16 -2.65 -14.89
N LYS A 67 -19.91 -3.01 -15.93
CA LYS A 67 -20.93 -2.13 -16.46
C LYS A 67 -21.99 -1.97 -15.36
N ILE A 68 -21.76 -1.01 -14.48
CA ILE A 68 -22.76 -0.52 -13.56
C ILE A 68 -23.82 0.18 -14.44
N LYS A 69 -24.80 -0.60 -14.89
CA LYS A 69 -26.01 -0.04 -15.47
C LYS A 69 -26.63 0.82 -14.38
N ASN A 70 -26.71 2.12 -14.62
CA ASN A 70 -27.37 3.15 -13.82
C ASN A 70 -26.58 3.87 -12.73
N SER A 71 -25.26 3.98 -12.82
CA SER A 71 -24.60 5.07 -12.10
C SER A 71 -24.65 6.35 -12.95
N PRO A 72 -25.04 7.50 -12.39
CA PRO A 72 -24.96 8.74 -13.14
C PRO A 72 -23.51 8.98 -13.54
N PRO A 73 -23.24 9.55 -14.73
CA PRO A 73 -21.89 9.82 -15.18
C PRO A 73 -21.30 10.94 -14.31
N VAL A 74 -20.58 10.54 -13.24
CA VAL A 74 -19.76 11.48 -12.50
C VAL A 74 -18.36 11.38 -13.07
N ARG A 75 -18.07 12.25 -14.01
CA ARG A 75 -16.72 12.73 -14.22
C ARG A 75 -16.64 14.09 -13.51
N PRO A 76 -16.19 14.16 -12.25
CA PRO A 76 -15.77 15.45 -11.75
C PRO A 76 -14.60 15.89 -12.63
N ASN A 77 -14.67 17.09 -13.16
CA ASN A 77 -13.57 17.75 -13.83
C ASN A 77 -12.61 18.19 -12.70
N LEU A 78 -11.67 17.30 -12.32
CA LEU A 78 -10.85 17.44 -11.13
C LEU A 78 -9.51 18.02 -11.56
N SER A 79 -9.24 19.25 -11.17
CA SER A 79 -7.95 19.91 -11.26
C SER A 79 -6.96 19.32 -10.23
N LEU A 80 -5.67 19.52 -10.46
CA LEU A 80 -4.52 18.89 -9.80
C LEU A 80 -4.45 18.96 -8.26
N ARG A 81 -5.37 19.57 -7.57
CA ARG A 81 -5.62 19.48 -6.11
C ARG A 81 -7.09 19.74 -5.86
N MET A 82 -7.72 18.87 -5.10
CA MET A 82 -9.14 19.03 -4.80
C MET A 82 -9.39 20.30 -3.97
N GLU A 83 -10.24 21.16 -4.48
CA GLU A 83 -10.74 22.32 -3.77
C GLU A 83 -11.81 21.91 -2.73
N ALA A 84 -12.09 22.78 -1.75
CA ALA A 84 -13.04 22.51 -0.68
C ALA A 84 -14.41 22.03 -1.18
N GLU A 85 -14.91 22.60 -2.28
CA GLU A 85 -16.20 22.20 -2.88
C GLU A 85 -16.15 20.83 -3.54
N GLN A 86 -15.00 20.44 -4.10
CA GLN A 86 -14.81 19.11 -4.68
C GLN A 86 -14.76 18.04 -3.58
N ILE A 87 -14.14 18.36 -2.44
CA ILE A 87 -14.11 17.48 -1.26
C ILE A 87 -15.54 17.28 -0.71
N LYS A 88 -16.31 18.36 -0.59
CA LYS A 88 -17.73 18.27 -0.18
C LYS A 88 -18.55 17.42 -1.15
N SER A 89 -18.33 17.61 -2.43
CA SER A 89 -18.98 16.82 -3.47
C SER A 89 -18.62 15.34 -3.36
N ALA A 90 -17.34 15.01 -3.21
CA ALA A 90 -16.88 13.63 -3.03
C ALA A 90 -17.49 12.99 -1.76
N ALA A 91 -17.50 13.71 -0.63
CA ALA A 91 -18.13 13.24 0.61
C ALA A 91 -19.62 12.97 0.42
N SER A 92 -20.35 13.88 -0.26
CA SER A 92 -21.78 13.69 -0.55
C SER A 92 -22.06 12.47 -1.42
N TRP A 93 -21.15 12.14 -2.36
CA TRP A 93 -21.26 10.93 -3.17
C TRP A 93 -21.01 9.67 -2.35
N ILE A 94 -20.00 9.68 -1.46
CA ILE A 94 -19.74 8.58 -0.53
C ILE A 94 -20.99 8.32 0.31
N ASP A 95 -21.56 9.37 0.91
CA ASP A 95 -22.75 9.29 1.75
C ASP A 95 -23.94 8.69 0.99
N ARG A 96 -24.14 9.10 -0.26
CA ARG A 96 -25.21 8.56 -1.12
C ARG A 96 -25.02 7.07 -1.39
N ILE A 97 -23.82 6.65 -1.79
CA ILE A 97 -23.53 5.24 -2.07
C ILE A 97 -23.76 4.38 -0.83
N ILE A 98 -23.35 4.86 0.35
CA ILE A 98 -23.56 4.16 1.61
C ILE A 98 -25.05 4.08 1.94
N SER A 99 -25.79 5.20 1.82
CA SER A 99 -27.22 5.24 2.08
C SER A 99 -28.00 4.31 1.14
N ASP A 100 -27.67 4.31 -0.15
CA ASP A 100 -28.28 3.42 -1.14
C ASP A 100 -28.01 1.94 -0.82
N SER A 101 -26.78 1.62 -0.34
CA SER A 101 -26.42 0.27 0.08
C SER A 101 -27.21 -0.18 1.31
N LEU A 102 -27.39 0.70 2.31
CA LEU A 102 -28.20 0.42 3.50
C LEU A 102 -29.66 0.18 3.14
N ILE A 103 -30.24 1.04 2.31
CA ILE A 103 -31.62 0.91 1.85
C ILE A 103 -31.82 -0.43 1.12
N LYS A 104 -30.90 -0.79 0.21
CA LYS A 104 -30.95 -2.06 -0.53
C LYS A 104 -30.88 -3.28 0.39
N SER A 105 -30.16 -3.18 1.50
CA SER A 105 -30.05 -4.25 2.53
C SER A 105 -31.16 -4.20 3.59
N GLY A 106 -32.16 -3.31 3.43
CA GLY A 106 -33.26 -3.16 4.38
C GLY A 106 -32.86 -2.54 5.72
N GLN A 107 -31.68 -1.93 5.77
CA GLN A 107 -31.16 -1.29 6.99
C GLN A 107 -31.43 0.21 6.98
N LYS A 108 -31.52 0.77 8.18
CA LYS A 108 -31.63 2.22 8.38
C LYS A 108 -30.30 2.76 8.91
N PRO A 109 -29.86 3.94 8.43
CA PRO A 109 -28.69 4.58 9.02
C PRO A 109 -28.94 4.93 10.49
N ASN A 110 -27.88 4.82 11.30
CA ASN A 110 -27.94 5.29 12.69
C ASN A 110 -28.09 6.81 12.74
N PRO A 111 -28.67 7.37 13.83
CA PRO A 111 -28.75 8.82 14.01
C PRO A 111 -27.35 9.42 14.08
N LEU A 112 -27.25 10.69 13.72
CA LEU A 112 -25.99 11.45 13.88
C LEU A 112 -25.51 11.39 15.32
N SER A 113 -24.20 11.19 15.51
CA SER A 113 -23.61 11.22 16.84
C SER A 113 -23.73 12.60 17.46
N ASP A 114 -23.92 12.64 18.78
CA ASP A 114 -23.78 13.85 19.55
C ASP A 114 -22.35 14.39 19.53
N ASP A 115 -22.17 15.58 20.09
CA ASP A 115 -20.88 16.25 20.09
C ASP A 115 -19.84 15.57 21.00
N PHE A 116 -20.26 14.86 22.04
CA PHE A 116 -19.33 14.12 22.91
C PHE A 116 -18.73 12.92 22.17
N VAL A 117 -19.58 12.14 21.49
CA VAL A 117 -19.14 10.99 20.69
C VAL A 117 -18.28 11.45 19.52
N PHE A 118 -18.72 12.51 18.80
CA PHE A 118 -17.95 13.09 17.71
C PHE A 118 -16.56 13.53 18.17
N LEU A 119 -16.51 14.35 19.23
CA LEU A 119 -15.27 14.89 19.76
C LEU A 119 -14.27 13.79 20.11
N ARG A 120 -14.72 12.78 20.87
CA ARG A 120 -13.87 11.66 21.25
C ARG A 120 -13.32 10.91 20.04
N ARG A 121 -14.17 10.61 19.06
CA ARG A 121 -13.79 9.87 17.85
C ARG A 121 -12.79 10.63 17.01
N ILE A 122 -13.06 11.89 16.71
CA ILE A 122 -12.21 12.67 15.81
C ILE A 122 -10.80 12.89 16.39
N TYR A 123 -10.67 13.02 17.73
CA TYR A 123 -9.37 13.06 18.38
C TYR A 123 -8.62 11.72 18.26
N LEU A 124 -9.31 10.61 18.48
CA LEU A 124 -8.70 9.28 18.32
C LEU A 124 -8.25 9.02 16.90
N ASP A 125 -9.08 9.35 15.91
CA ASP A 125 -8.81 9.07 14.50
C ASP A 125 -7.70 9.96 13.93
N ILE A 126 -7.70 11.26 14.27
CA ILE A 126 -6.72 12.19 13.71
C ILE A 126 -5.44 12.24 14.54
N VAL A 127 -5.55 12.28 15.88
CA VAL A 127 -4.42 12.57 16.77
C VAL A 127 -3.94 11.36 17.56
N GLY A 128 -4.73 10.28 17.59
CA GLY A 128 -4.41 9.04 18.31
C GLY A 128 -4.55 9.14 19.83
N ARG A 129 -5.22 10.18 20.36
CA ARG A 129 -5.51 10.36 21.79
C ARG A 129 -6.92 10.92 22.01
N ILE A 130 -7.41 10.84 23.23
CA ILE A 130 -8.63 11.55 23.61
C ILE A 130 -8.35 13.05 23.80
N PRO A 131 -9.37 13.92 23.71
CA PRO A 131 -9.22 15.34 24.02
C PRO A 131 -8.86 15.52 25.51
N THR A 132 -8.18 16.63 25.83
CA THR A 132 -8.02 17.08 27.20
C THR A 132 -9.34 17.68 27.71
N ASP A 133 -9.43 17.93 29.03
CA ASP A 133 -10.60 18.54 29.62
C ASP A 133 -10.88 19.95 29.06
N ASP A 134 -9.85 20.76 28.88
CA ASP A 134 -9.96 22.10 28.28
C ASP A 134 -10.41 22.02 26.80
N GLU A 135 -9.80 21.15 26.00
CA GLU A 135 -10.20 20.93 24.59
C GLU A 135 -11.67 20.50 24.49
N ALA A 136 -12.11 19.65 25.41
CA ALA A 136 -13.50 19.20 25.46
C ALA A 136 -14.46 20.33 25.87
N ARG A 137 -14.15 21.07 26.90
CA ARG A 137 -14.98 22.20 27.36
C ARG A 137 -15.10 23.28 26.29
N ASP A 138 -14.01 23.65 25.65
CA ASP A 138 -13.99 24.69 24.62
C ASP A 138 -14.87 24.26 23.42
N PHE A 139 -14.74 23.03 22.95
CA PHE A 139 -15.55 22.52 21.85
C PHE A 139 -17.04 22.43 22.20
N LEU A 140 -17.38 21.96 23.38
CA LEU A 140 -18.78 21.80 23.81
C LEU A 140 -19.48 23.14 24.08
N LYS A 141 -18.75 24.17 24.51
CA LYS A 141 -19.27 25.54 24.68
C LYS A 141 -19.43 26.28 23.36
N ASP A 142 -18.71 25.90 22.33
CA ASP A 142 -18.79 26.54 21.02
C ASP A 142 -20.15 26.28 20.39
N ARG A 143 -20.89 27.36 20.07
CA ARG A 143 -22.21 27.32 19.42
C ARG A 143 -22.13 27.45 17.89
N ASN A 144 -20.93 27.54 17.32
CA ASN A 144 -20.75 27.68 15.89
C ASN A 144 -21.22 26.40 15.17
N GLN A 145 -22.05 26.55 14.16
CA GLN A 145 -22.55 25.42 13.36
C GLN A 145 -21.44 24.65 12.64
N GLU A 146 -20.33 25.32 12.31
CA GLU A 146 -19.17 24.73 11.65
C GLU A 146 -18.09 24.24 12.64
N LYS A 147 -18.36 24.18 13.96
CA LYS A 147 -17.36 23.82 14.98
C LYS A 147 -16.71 22.46 14.71
N ARG A 148 -17.46 21.49 14.16
CA ARG A 148 -16.93 20.16 13.82
C ARG A 148 -15.90 20.23 12.70
N SER A 149 -16.18 20.93 11.60
CA SER A 149 -15.23 21.07 10.49
C SER A 149 -14.00 21.89 10.89
N LYS A 150 -14.19 22.98 11.66
CA LYS A 150 -13.08 23.79 12.20
C LYS A 150 -12.17 22.97 13.13
N LEU A 151 -12.75 22.09 13.94
CA LEU A 151 -11.97 21.19 14.78
C LEU A 151 -11.14 20.21 13.95
N ILE A 152 -11.71 19.61 12.91
CA ILE A 152 -11.00 18.71 11.99
C ILE A 152 -9.81 19.44 11.35
N ASP A 153 -10.04 20.63 10.79
CA ASP A 153 -8.98 21.44 10.16
C ASP A 153 -7.86 21.76 11.18
N LYS A 154 -8.21 22.12 12.41
CA LYS A 154 -7.26 22.38 13.50
C LYS A 154 -6.43 21.12 13.83
N LEU A 155 -7.07 19.97 13.93
CA LEU A 155 -6.39 18.72 14.30
C LEU A 155 -5.46 18.23 13.19
N LEU A 156 -5.83 18.36 11.93
CA LEU A 156 -5.03 17.93 10.76
C LEU A 156 -3.70 18.68 10.62
N ILE A 157 -3.58 19.91 11.17
CA ILE A 157 -2.31 20.65 11.16
C ILE A 157 -1.50 20.46 12.45
N SER A 158 -2.03 19.72 13.42
CA SER A 158 -1.42 19.56 14.73
C SER A 158 -0.17 18.66 14.72
N PRO A 159 0.76 18.83 15.66
CA PRO A 159 1.86 17.88 15.85
C PRO A 159 1.38 16.45 16.16
N GLY A 160 0.23 16.33 16.85
CA GLY A 160 -0.38 15.04 17.17
C GLY A 160 -0.78 14.25 15.94
N TYR A 161 -1.39 14.91 14.94
CA TYR A 161 -1.68 14.30 13.65
C TYR A 161 -0.42 13.74 12.97
N ARG A 162 0.65 14.55 12.91
CA ARG A 162 1.91 14.13 12.28
C ARG A 162 2.50 12.91 12.96
N SER A 163 2.47 12.87 14.29
CA SER A 163 2.95 11.72 15.07
C SER A 163 2.08 10.48 14.85
N HIS A 164 0.76 10.64 14.85
CA HIS A 164 -0.17 9.53 14.65
C HIS A 164 -0.12 8.98 13.22
N LEU A 165 -0.03 9.86 12.22
CA LEU A 165 0.16 9.46 10.82
C LEU A 165 1.51 8.75 10.62
N PHE A 166 2.58 9.26 11.26
CA PHE A 166 3.89 8.60 11.21
C PHE A 166 3.82 7.17 11.74
N ASN A 167 3.18 6.94 12.88
CA ASN A 167 3.05 5.59 13.44
C ASN A 167 2.34 4.64 12.46
N TRP A 168 1.25 5.09 11.87
CA TRP A 168 0.52 4.30 10.89
C TRP A 168 1.34 4.02 9.61
N LEU A 169 2.04 5.03 9.08
CA LEU A 169 2.92 4.84 7.92
C LEU A 169 4.12 3.94 8.25
N ALA A 170 4.69 4.08 9.44
CA ALA A 170 5.79 3.24 9.91
C ALA A 170 5.39 1.76 9.95
N ASP A 171 4.19 1.46 10.47
CA ASP A 171 3.64 0.10 10.47
C ASP A 171 3.39 -0.42 9.04
N LEU A 172 2.71 0.38 8.21
CA LEU A 172 2.43 0.03 6.82
C LEU A 172 3.69 -0.26 6.02
N LEU A 173 4.72 0.58 6.17
CA LEU A 173 6.01 0.47 5.49
C LEU A 173 7.01 -0.43 6.22
N ARG A 174 6.55 -1.17 7.23
CA ARG A 174 7.34 -2.18 7.95
C ARG A 174 8.60 -1.60 8.60
N HIS A 175 8.55 -0.34 9.04
CA HIS A 175 9.67 0.34 9.70
C HIS A 175 10.09 -0.38 10.98
N LYS A 176 11.39 -0.37 11.25
CA LYS A 176 11.99 -0.78 12.52
C LYS A 176 13.09 0.21 12.89
N GLY A 177 13.28 0.47 14.19
CA GLY A 177 14.34 1.38 14.65
C GLY A 177 15.75 0.90 14.29
N SER A 178 15.94 -0.42 14.25
CA SER A 178 17.18 -1.05 13.78
C SER A 178 16.91 -2.43 13.21
N ILE A 179 17.69 -2.84 12.23
CA ILE A 179 17.70 -4.22 11.70
C ILE A 179 19.14 -4.70 11.73
N LYS A 180 19.41 -5.78 12.48
CA LYS A 180 20.77 -6.25 12.76
C LYS A 180 21.63 -5.11 13.35
N ARG A 181 22.55 -4.56 12.58
CA ARG A 181 23.46 -3.47 12.99
C ARG A 181 23.21 -2.16 12.24
N THR A 182 22.20 -2.12 11.41
CA THR A 182 21.82 -0.93 10.62
C THR A 182 20.88 -0.08 11.44
N ASP A 183 21.24 1.19 11.64
CA ASP A 183 20.40 2.21 12.24
C ASP A 183 19.44 2.78 11.18
N TYR A 184 18.16 2.78 11.50
CA TYR A 184 17.10 3.27 10.62
C TYR A 184 16.62 4.70 10.97
N SER A 185 17.33 5.41 11.84
CA SER A 185 16.96 6.76 12.28
C SER A 185 16.84 7.75 11.10
N ASN A 186 17.65 7.59 10.05
CA ASN A 186 17.57 8.43 8.85
C ASN A 186 16.32 8.13 8.00
N TYR A 187 15.88 6.87 7.95
CA TYR A 187 14.62 6.51 7.31
C TYR A 187 13.43 7.06 8.10
N GLU A 188 13.47 6.92 9.43
CA GLU A 188 12.46 7.50 10.31
C GLU A 188 12.37 9.02 10.13
N ARG A 189 13.51 9.71 10.13
CA ARG A 189 13.58 11.17 9.90
C ARG A 189 13.01 11.54 8.54
N TRP A 190 13.39 10.78 7.50
CA TRP A 190 12.88 11.01 6.15
C TRP A 190 11.36 10.87 6.11
N LEU A 191 10.76 9.82 6.67
CA LEU A 191 9.30 9.63 6.73
C LEU A 191 8.63 10.82 7.45
N LYS A 192 9.15 11.23 8.60
CA LYS A 192 8.63 12.41 9.33
C LYS A 192 8.72 13.68 8.50
N ASP A 193 9.80 13.88 7.79
CA ASP A 193 9.98 15.03 6.90
C ASP A 193 9.00 15.02 5.71
N GLN A 194 8.70 13.85 5.15
CA GLN A 194 7.69 13.75 4.08
C GLN A 194 6.30 14.16 4.60
N ILE A 195 5.92 13.72 5.81
CA ILE A 195 4.65 14.10 6.44
C ILE A 195 4.61 15.62 6.70
N VAL A 196 5.69 16.20 7.20
CA VAL A 196 5.76 17.66 7.46
C VAL A 196 5.66 18.46 6.15
N LYS A 197 6.27 17.96 5.07
CA LYS A 197 6.25 18.58 3.74
C LYS A 197 4.96 18.31 2.97
N ASN A 198 4.08 17.48 3.50
CA ASN A 198 2.88 17.02 2.82
C ASN A 198 3.19 16.46 1.42
N ARG A 199 4.18 15.56 1.35
CA ARG A 199 4.54 14.88 0.09
C ARG A 199 3.46 13.88 -0.28
N THR A 200 3.14 13.81 -1.55
CA THR A 200 2.12 12.91 -2.07
C THR A 200 2.56 11.45 -1.98
N TRP A 201 1.62 10.54 -1.84
CA TRP A 201 1.91 9.11 -1.64
C TRP A 201 2.70 8.50 -2.80
N ASN A 202 2.32 8.81 -4.04
CA ASN A 202 3.02 8.33 -5.23
C ASN A 202 4.48 8.80 -5.29
N GLU A 203 4.78 10.07 -4.93
CA GLU A 203 6.14 10.59 -4.86
C GLU A 203 6.96 9.87 -3.78
N MET A 204 6.39 9.67 -2.60
CA MET A 204 7.08 8.95 -1.51
C MET A 204 7.43 7.52 -1.91
N VAL A 205 6.49 6.82 -2.54
CA VAL A 205 6.69 5.44 -3.00
C VAL A 205 7.73 5.39 -4.12
N PHE A 206 7.66 6.33 -5.06
CA PHE A 206 8.66 6.45 -6.12
C PHE A 206 10.07 6.64 -5.57
N ASP A 207 10.25 7.56 -4.61
CA ASP A 207 11.54 7.82 -3.96
C ASP A 207 12.08 6.56 -3.26
N MET A 208 11.24 5.82 -2.54
CA MET A 208 11.63 4.57 -1.87
C MET A 208 12.07 3.47 -2.83
N LEU A 209 11.42 3.35 -3.99
CA LEU A 209 11.72 2.30 -4.96
C LEU A 209 12.91 2.64 -5.87
N THR A 210 13.20 3.92 -6.09
CA THR A 210 14.26 4.35 -7.02
C THR A 210 15.57 4.74 -6.33
N VAL A 211 15.60 4.74 -5.01
CA VAL A 211 16.74 5.19 -4.21
C VAL A 211 18.04 4.45 -4.55
N GLU A 212 19.12 5.19 -4.53
CA GLU A 212 20.50 4.71 -4.57
C GLU A 212 21.28 5.30 -3.41
N GLY A 213 22.23 4.56 -2.88
CA GLY A 213 23.14 5.04 -1.85
C GLY A 213 22.93 4.40 -0.47
N SER A 214 23.65 4.96 0.51
CA SER A 214 23.61 4.51 1.90
C SER A 214 22.40 5.06 2.63
N ILE A 215 21.84 4.31 3.57
CA ILE A 215 20.79 4.80 4.47
C ILE A 215 21.28 6.01 5.29
N ALA A 216 22.58 6.12 5.53
CA ALA A 216 23.15 7.26 6.25
C ALA A 216 23.03 8.58 5.48
N SER A 217 23.05 8.54 4.14
CA SER A 217 22.95 9.70 3.26
C SER A 217 21.59 9.81 2.55
N SER A 218 20.84 8.73 2.45
CA SER A 218 19.59 8.65 1.70
C SER A 218 18.54 7.88 2.50
N GLY A 219 17.69 8.61 3.23
CA GLY A 219 16.67 8.03 4.11
C GLY A 219 15.76 6.99 3.44
N PRO A 220 15.19 7.22 2.23
CA PRO A 220 14.28 6.27 1.58
C PRO A 220 14.88 4.88 1.33
N ALA A 221 16.24 4.73 1.36
CA ALA A 221 16.91 3.43 1.28
C ALA A 221 16.45 2.44 2.36
N GLY A 222 15.94 2.95 3.48
CA GLY A 222 15.45 2.11 4.58
C GLY A 222 14.31 1.18 4.16
N TYR A 223 13.49 1.55 3.17
CA TYR A 223 12.43 0.69 2.65
C TYR A 223 12.98 -0.60 2.03
N LEU A 224 13.92 -0.50 1.10
CA LEU A 224 14.54 -1.65 0.44
C LEU A 224 15.48 -2.42 1.40
N LEU A 225 16.16 -1.72 2.30
CA LEU A 225 17.02 -2.31 3.31
C LEU A 225 16.27 -3.11 4.38
N ARG A 226 14.94 -3.06 4.39
CA ARG A 226 14.11 -3.89 5.27
C ARG A 226 14.32 -5.39 5.02
N ASP A 227 14.57 -5.77 3.77
CA ASP A 227 14.75 -7.15 3.33
C ASP A 227 16.15 -7.34 2.66
N PRO A 228 17.27 -7.12 3.40
CA PRO A 228 18.61 -7.15 2.81
C PRO A 228 18.97 -8.56 2.36
N GLY A 229 19.33 -8.69 1.08
CA GLY A 229 19.65 -9.96 0.46
C GLY A 229 18.42 -10.83 0.13
N MET A 230 17.20 -10.27 0.23
CA MET A 230 15.93 -10.96 -0.05
C MET A 230 15.09 -10.15 -1.05
N PRO A 231 15.53 -10.01 -2.31
CA PRO A 231 14.87 -9.15 -3.28
C PRO A 231 13.46 -9.64 -3.66
N LEU A 232 13.23 -10.95 -3.66
CA LEU A 232 11.93 -11.53 -3.99
C LEU A 232 10.90 -11.23 -2.89
N ASP A 233 11.29 -11.35 -1.61
CA ASP A 233 10.43 -10.98 -0.49
C ASP A 233 10.14 -9.48 -0.48
N ASN A 234 11.13 -8.64 -0.83
CA ASN A 234 10.93 -7.20 -0.94
C ASN A 234 9.91 -6.87 -2.04
N LEU A 235 10.01 -7.51 -3.22
CA LEU A 235 9.00 -7.36 -4.28
C LEU A 235 7.63 -7.81 -3.80
N SER A 236 7.52 -9.01 -3.22
CA SER A 236 6.25 -9.54 -2.73
C SER A 236 5.58 -8.58 -1.74
N ASN A 237 6.35 -8.05 -0.77
CA ASN A 237 5.86 -7.04 0.16
C ASN A 237 5.48 -5.72 -0.54
N THR A 238 6.22 -5.32 -1.57
CA THR A 238 5.93 -4.12 -2.37
C THR A 238 4.58 -4.26 -3.09
N LEU A 239 4.35 -5.37 -3.76
CA LEU A 239 3.08 -5.63 -4.44
C LEU A 239 1.91 -5.74 -3.45
N ASN A 240 2.13 -6.38 -2.30
CA ASN A 240 1.14 -6.48 -1.24
C ASN A 240 0.76 -5.09 -0.69
N ILE A 241 1.74 -4.27 -0.32
CA ILE A 241 1.50 -2.95 0.30
C ILE A 241 0.88 -1.98 -0.69
N PHE A 242 1.43 -1.89 -1.90
CA PHE A 242 1.09 -0.82 -2.83
C PHE A 242 0.01 -1.20 -3.85
N LEU A 243 -0.13 -2.47 -4.18
CA LEU A 243 -1.13 -2.94 -5.15
C LEU A 243 -2.22 -3.84 -4.55
N GLY A 244 -2.14 -4.17 -3.25
CA GLY A 244 -3.07 -5.11 -2.63
C GLY A 244 -3.04 -6.48 -3.31
N ALA A 245 -1.85 -6.96 -3.69
CA ALA A 245 -1.65 -8.25 -4.35
C ALA A 245 -0.81 -9.17 -3.46
N ASN A 246 -1.39 -10.28 -3.02
CA ASN A 246 -0.68 -11.29 -2.25
C ASN A 246 -0.06 -12.32 -3.20
N VAL A 247 1.20 -12.10 -3.57
CA VAL A 247 1.91 -12.92 -4.56
C VAL A 247 3.00 -13.80 -3.93
N ALA A 248 3.06 -13.92 -2.61
CA ALA A 248 4.13 -14.62 -1.92
C ALA A 248 4.26 -16.09 -2.36
N CYS A 249 3.14 -16.78 -2.62
CA CYS A 249 3.15 -18.17 -3.09
C CYS A 249 3.79 -18.31 -4.49
N ALA A 250 3.68 -17.28 -5.32
CA ALA A 250 4.20 -17.28 -6.68
C ALA A 250 5.74 -17.26 -6.76
N GLN A 251 6.44 -17.11 -5.63
CA GLN A 251 7.89 -17.31 -5.58
C GLN A 251 8.31 -18.76 -5.86
N CYS A 252 7.48 -19.74 -5.49
CA CYS A 252 7.84 -21.17 -5.56
C CYS A 252 6.97 -21.96 -6.52
N HIS A 253 5.73 -21.57 -6.75
CA HIS A 253 4.76 -22.24 -7.63
C HIS A 253 3.64 -21.27 -8.01
N ASP A 254 2.84 -21.59 -9.01
CA ASP A 254 1.67 -20.81 -9.36
C ASP A 254 0.75 -20.62 -8.16
N HIS A 255 0.19 -19.44 -8.02
CA HIS A 255 -0.63 -19.12 -6.85
C HIS A 255 -1.89 -20.00 -6.81
N PRO A 256 -2.20 -20.68 -5.68
CA PRO A 256 -3.26 -21.70 -5.64
C PRO A 256 -4.68 -21.12 -5.73
N PHE A 257 -4.86 -19.82 -5.43
CA PHE A 257 -6.18 -19.18 -5.32
C PHE A 257 -6.32 -17.90 -6.16
N ALA A 258 -5.26 -17.42 -6.78
CA ALA A 258 -5.25 -16.24 -7.64
C ALA A 258 -4.56 -16.58 -8.96
N ASP A 259 -4.76 -15.74 -9.97
CA ASP A 259 -4.24 -16.00 -11.32
C ASP A 259 -2.76 -15.62 -11.51
N TRP A 260 -1.97 -15.58 -10.40
CA TRP A 260 -0.55 -15.28 -10.42
C TRP A 260 0.28 -16.54 -10.71
N THR A 261 1.07 -16.52 -11.77
CA THR A 261 2.02 -17.59 -12.08
C THR A 261 3.39 -17.31 -11.48
N GLN A 262 4.18 -18.36 -11.27
CA GLN A 262 5.57 -18.23 -10.85
C GLN A 262 6.37 -17.41 -11.87
N ARG A 263 6.12 -17.61 -13.15
CA ARG A 263 6.76 -16.86 -14.23
C ARG A 263 6.50 -15.37 -14.12
N GLU A 264 5.26 -14.95 -14.03
CA GLU A 264 4.87 -13.53 -13.90
C GLU A 264 5.51 -12.87 -12.67
N PHE A 265 5.60 -13.59 -11.56
CA PHE A 265 6.30 -13.11 -10.38
C PHE A 265 7.78 -12.81 -10.67
N TYR A 266 8.49 -13.75 -11.34
CA TYR A 266 9.90 -13.56 -11.68
C TYR A 266 10.10 -12.47 -12.76
N GLU A 267 9.20 -12.33 -13.71
CA GLU A 267 9.22 -11.26 -14.72
C GLU A 267 9.12 -9.87 -14.04
N LEU A 268 8.26 -9.71 -13.03
CA LEU A 268 8.23 -8.49 -12.20
C LEU A 268 9.51 -8.35 -11.36
N ALA A 269 10.01 -9.42 -10.78
CA ALA A 269 11.23 -9.40 -9.97
C ALA A 269 12.46 -9.01 -10.77
N ALA A 270 12.48 -9.26 -12.09
CA ALA A 270 13.60 -8.94 -12.97
C ALA A 270 13.90 -7.42 -13.03
N PHE A 271 12.93 -6.55 -12.73
CA PHE A 271 13.18 -5.11 -12.59
C PHE A 271 14.15 -4.77 -11.46
N PHE A 272 14.26 -5.66 -10.46
CA PHE A 272 15.17 -5.54 -9.32
C PHE A 272 16.40 -6.43 -9.44
N GLY A 273 16.52 -7.22 -10.51
CA GLY A 273 17.56 -8.23 -10.68
C GLY A 273 18.99 -7.71 -10.58
N ALA A 274 19.22 -6.46 -10.95
CA ALA A 274 20.52 -5.79 -10.82
C ALA A 274 20.65 -4.96 -9.52
N THR A 275 19.68 -5.03 -8.61
CA THR A 275 19.70 -4.25 -7.35
C THR A 275 20.31 -5.07 -6.24
N GLU A 276 21.44 -4.62 -5.70
CA GLU A 276 22.01 -5.18 -4.48
C GLU A 276 21.60 -4.35 -3.28
N VAL A 277 21.00 -5.01 -2.29
CA VAL A 277 20.63 -4.45 -1.01
C VAL A 277 21.55 -5.05 0.06
N SER A 278 22.54 -4.26 0.50
CA SER A 278 23.56 -4.70 1.45
C SER A 278 23.25 -4.19 2.86
N ASP A 279 23.23 -5.08 3.85
CA ASP A 279 23.03 -4.76 5.27
C ASP A 279 24.28 -4.22 5.97
N GLY A 280 25.36 -3.99 5.23
CA GLY A 280 26.61 -3.50 5.79
C GLY A 280 27.30 -4.48 6.72
N ASN A 281 27.21 -5.81 6.49
CA ASN A 281 27.81 -6.80 7.34
C ASN A 281 29.34 -6.58 7.47
N PRO A 282 29.86 -6.22 8.67
CA PRO A 282 31.26 -5.91 8.88
C PRO A 282 32.22 -7.07 8.58
N ARG A 283 31.75 -8.33 8.68
CA ARG A 283 32.55 -9.51 8.38
C ARG A 283 32.97 -9.57 6.92
N LYS A 284 32.07 -9.16 6.01
CA LYS A 284 32.37 -9.11 4.57
C LYS A 284 33.41 -8.04 4.25
N VAL A 285 33.43 -6.91 4.99
CA VAL A 285 34.44 -5.85 4.86
C VAL A 285 35.74 -6.20 5.43
N GLY A 286 35.75 -6.75 6.64
CA GLY A 286 36.95 -7.16 7.34
C GLY A 286 37.82 -8.16 6.55
N ASN A 287 37.20 -8.97 5.69
CA ASN A 287 37.94 -9.90 4.81
C ASN A 287 38.61 -9.21 3.61
N LYS A 288 38.15 -7.97 3.24
CA LYS A 288 38.77 -7.17 2.17
C LYS A 288 39.83 -6.20 2.67
N LEU A 289 39.91 -5.95 3.99
CA LEU A 289 40.90 -5.06 4.59
C LEU A 289 42.17 -5.86 4.88
N GLY A 290 43.24 -5.48 4.22
CA GLY A 290 44.60 -6.03 4.49
C GLY A 290 45.07 -5.78 5.92
N LYS A 291 46.18 -6.37 6.30
CA LYS A 291 46.89 -6.12 7.58
C LYS A 291 47.47 -4.70 7.54
N GLY A 292 46.82 -3.74 8.20
CA GLY A 292 47.26 -2.34 8.29
C GLY A 292 47.36 -1.85 9.74
N ALA A 293 47.85 -0.62 9.92
CA ALA A 293 48.17 -0.02 11.22
C ALA A 293 46.94 0.31 12.10
N LEU A 294 45.72 0.33 11.55
CA LEU A 294 44.46 0.53 12.28
C LEU A 294 43.87 -0.82 12.67
N SER A 295 43.32 -0.92 13.89
CA SER A 295 42.66 -2.15 14.27
C SER A 295 41.46 -2.41 13.34
N LYS A 296 41.31 -3.67 12.92
CA LYS A 296 40.20 -4.11 12.08
C LYS A 296 38.82 -3.68 12.65
N GLN A 297 38.70 -3.59 13.98
CA GLN A 297 37.51 -3.20 14.69
C GLN A 297 37.22 -1.70 14.58
N ASP A 298 38.24 -0.84 14.60
CA ASP A 298 38.04 0.61 14.48
C ASP A 298 37.62 1.01 13.07
N VAL A 299 38.25 0.38 12.07
CA VAL A 299 37.83 0.57 10.66
C VAL A 299 36.39 0.10 10.44
N ILE A 300 36.04 -1.05 10.99
CA ILE A 300 34.66 -1.59 10.90
C ILE A 300 33.66 -0.64 11.56
N LYS A 301 33.94 -0.10 12.74
CA LYS A 301 33.07 0.86 13.43
C LYS A 301 32.89 2.15 12.64
N ALA A 302 33.94 2.66 12.02
CA ALA A 302 33.91 3.89 11.24
C ALA A 302 33.15 3.72 9.92
N VAL A 303 33.21 2.57 9.28
CA VAL A 303 32.68 2.33 7.93
C VAL A 303 31.29 1.66 7.94
N ALA A 304 30.99 0.86 8.99
CA ALA A 304 29.74 0.09 9.07
C ALA A 304 28.45 0.91 8.86
N PRO A 305 28.29 2.12 9.43
CA PRO A 305 27.08 2.93 9.20
C PRO A 305 26.82 3.27 7.73
N ASN A 306 27.89 3.40 6.93
CA ASN A 306 27.82 3.75 5.52
C ASN A 306 27.69 2.55 4.58
N MET A 307 27.71 1.33 5.13
CA MET A 307 27.74 0.11 4.34
C MET A 307 26.37 -0.48 4.06
N ALA A 308 25.38 -0.16 4.89
CA ALA A 308 23.99 -0.48 4.59
C ALA A 308 23.53 0.44 3.46
N ARG A 309 23.40 -0.14 2.26
CA ARG A 309 23.13 0.63 1.05
C ARG A 309 22.38 -0.17 0.00
N VAL A 310 21.73 0.58 -0.87
CA VAL A 310 21.12 0.11 -2.10
C VAL A 310 22.02 0.56 -3.26
N HIS A 311 22.39 -0.34 -4.15
CA HIS A 311 23.15 0.01 -5.33
C HIS A 311 22.85 -0.92 -6.51
N THR A 312 23.10 -0.42 -7.70
CA THR A 312 22.90 -1.18 -8.93
C THR A 312 24.22 -1.83 -9.35
N ILE A 313 24.18 -3.14 -9.62
CA ILE A 313 25.30 -3.91 -10.16
C ILE A 313 25.14 -4.02 -11.68
N SER A 314 26.13 -3.53 -12.42
CA SER A 314 26.15 -3.67 -13.88
C SER A 314 26.22 -5.16 -14.26
N ASN A 315 25.50 -5.52 -15.32
CA ASN A 315 25.50 -6.88 -15.90
C ASN A 315 24.92 -8.01 -15.03
N GLN A 316 24.27 -7.69 -13.91
CA GLN A 316 23.52 -8.68 -13.15
C GLN A 316 22.08 -8.78 -13.66
N LYS A 317 21.61 -10.00 -13.95
CA LYS A 317 20.23 -10.33 -14.27
C LYS A 317 19.69 -11.32 -13.24
N LEU A 318 18.38 -11.25 -12.99
CA LEU A 318 17.67 -12.29 -12.27
C LEU A 318 17.64 -13.57 -13.11
N LYS A 319 17.64 -14.72 -12.47
CA LYS A 319 17.47 -16.02 -13.08
C LYS A 319 16.26 -16.72 -12.51
N PHE A 320 15.59 -17.54 -13.31
CA PHE A 320 14.61 -18.49 -12.79
C PHE A 320 15.30 -19.47 -11.83
N PRO A 321 14.60 -19.99 -10.82
CA PRO A 321 15.17 -20.97 -9.90
C PRO A 321 15.53 -22.28 -10.61
N ASP A 322 16.52 -22.98 -10.09
CA ASP A 322 16.96 -24.26 -10.67
C ASP A 322 15.90 -25.37 -10.53
N ASP A 323 14.98 -25.21 -9.57
CA ASP A 323 13.85 -26.11 -9.30
C ASP A 323 12.52 -25.60 -9.92
N TYR A 324 12.59 -24.72 -10.92
CA TYR A 324 11.41 -24.24 -11.64
C TYR A 324 10.62 -25.42 -12.22
N ALA A 325 9.35 -25.55 -11.80
CA ALA A 325 8.60 -26.78 -11.99
C ALA A 325 7.80 -26.85 -13.31
N TYR A 326 7.76 -25.76 -14.09
CA TYR A 326 6.96 -25.67 -15.31
C TYR A 326 7.82 -25.76 -16.56
N SER A 327 7.21 -26.16 -17.68
CA SER A 327 7.91 -26.42 -18.94
C SER A 327 7.97 -25.19 -19.89
N ASP A 328 7.48 -24.04 -19.45
CA ASP A 328 7.38 -22.83 -20.26
C ASP A 328 8.64 -21.97 -20.28
N VAL A 329 9.59 -22.24 -19.38
CA VAL A 329 10.95 -21.66 -19.37
C VAL A 329 11.98 -22.68 -18.91
N GLU A 330 13.23 -22.46 -19.30
CA GLU A 330 14.37 -23.31 -18.88
C GLU A 330 14.83 -22.91 -17.45
N PRO A 331 14.90 -23.86 -16.49
CA PRO A 331 15.43 -23.59 -15.14
C PRO A 331 16.82 -22.94 -15.21
N GLY A 332 17.08 -21.96 -14.33
CA GLY A 332 18.35 -21.23 -14.30
C GLY A 332 18.57 -20.23 -15.44
N SER A 333 17.66 -20.13 -16.41
CA SER A 333 17.76 -19.14 -17.50
C SER A 333 17.53 -17.72 -16.98
N SER A 334 18.02 -16.72 -17.71
CA SER A 334 17.84 -15.30 -17.36
C SER A 334 16.38 -14.88 -17.57
N VAL A 335 15.87 -14.09 -16.62
CA VAL A 335 14.52 -13.53 -16.68
C VAL A 335 14.57 -12.17 -17.36
N ASP A 336 13.72 -11.97 -18.34
CA ASP A 336 13.48 -10.66 -18.93
C ASP A 336 12.32 -9.97 -18.20
N PRO A 337 12.43 -8.66 -17.87
CA PRO A 337 11.40 -7.94 -17.15
C PRO A 337 10.14 -7.74 -17.99
N LEU A 338 8.98 -7.97 -17.40
CA LEU A 338 7.67 -7.75 -18.02
C LEU A 338 6.73 -7.06 -17.03
N LEU A 339 5.98 -6.05 -17.49
CA LEU A 339 4.95 -5.36 -16.72
C LEU A 339 3.56 -5.71 -17.23
N PHE A 340 2.61 -5.71 -16.33
CA PHE A 340 1.20 -5.85 -16.70
C PHE A 340 0.67 -4.56 -17.31
N VAL A 341 -0.21 -4.70 -18.30
CA VAL A 341 -0.90 -3.61 -18.96
C VAL A 341 -2.29 -3.49 -18.37
N TRP A 342 -2.67 -2.29 -17.88
CA TRP A 342 -4.01 -2.02 -17.35
C TRP A 342 -4.91 -1.23 -18.31
N GLY A 343 -4.45 -0.98 -19.54
CA GLY A 343 -5.17 -0.27 -20.59
C GLY A 343 -4.24 0.60 -21.42
N ASP A 344 -4.79 1.41 -22.30
CA ASP A 344 -4.04 2.26 -23.22
C ASP A 344 -3.19 3.33 -22.51
N GLU A 345 -3.58 3.70 -21.28
CA GLU A 345 -2.88 4.68 -20.45
C GLU A 345 -1.66 4.09 -19.70
N THR A 346 -1.42 2.78 -19.82
CA THR A 346 -0.22 2.17 -19.20
C THR A 346 1.02 2.85 -19.75
N PRO A 347 1.90 3.38 -18.88
CA PRO A 347 3.09 4.09 -19.34
C PRO A 347 3.97 3.18 -20.16
N SER A 348 4.44 3.67 -21.30
CA SER A 348 5.47 2.99 -22.07
C SER A 348 6.77 2.98 -21.25
N VAL A 349 7.25 1.81 -20.90
CA VAL A 349 8.51 1.61 -20.18
C VAL A 349 9.52 0.89 -21.04
N ASP A 350 10.76 1.34 -21.03
CA ASP A 350 11.85 0.66 -21.73
C ASP A 350 12.31 -0.56 -20.93
N VAL A 351 11.61 -1.68 -21.10
CA VAL A 351 11.97 -2.96 -20.45
C VAL A 351 13.28 -3.54 -20.98
N ASN A 352 13.72 -3.08 -22.17
CA ASN A 352 14.98 -3.51 -22.80
C ASN A 352 16.15 -2.59 -22.48
N SER A 353 16.00 -1.69 -21.50
CA SER A 353 17.05 -0.76 -21.16
C SER A 353 18.34 -1.48 -20.78
N LYS A 354 19.44 -1.13 -21.47
CA LYS A 354 20.79 -1.64 -21.17
C LYS A 354 21.30 -1.10 -19.82
N ASN A 355 20.69 -0.04 -19.30
CA ASN A 355 21.03 0.51 -18.00
C ASN A 355 20.14 -0.09 -16.91
N PRO A 356 20.65 -0.94 -16.03
CA PRO A 356 19.85 -1.61 -15.00
C PRO A 356 19.15 -0.66 -14.02
N ARG A 357 19.66 0.56 -13.83
CA ARG A 357 18.99 1.59 -13.01
C ARG A 357 17.66 2.02 -13.60
N ASN A 358 17.55 2.05 -14.93
CA ASN A 358 16.30 2.42 -15.60
C ASN A 358 15.21 1.38 -15.36
N LEU A 359 15.54 0.09 -15.25
CA LEU A 359 14.55 -0.95 -15.01
C LEU A 359 13.80 -0.69 -13.70
N ARG A 360 14.49 -0.48 -12.58
CA ARG A 360 13.85 -0.19 -11.30
C ARG A 360 13.08 1.14 -11.32
N LYS A 361 13.60 2.14 -12.01
CA LYS A 361 12.88 3.40 -12.24
C LYS A 361 11.60 3.20 -13.05
N ASN A 362 11.67 2.39 -14.11
CA ASN A 362 10.52 2.06 -14.94
C ASN A 362 9.44 1.31 -14.14
N PHE A 363 9.85 0.35 -13.31
CA PHE A 363 8.92 -0.31 -12.38
C PHE A 363 8.24 0.67 -11.44
N ALA A 364 9.01 1.59 -10.83
CA ALA A 364 8.45 2.60 -9.94
C ALA A 364 7.47 3.54 -10.65
N GLN A 365 7.79 3.99 -11.87
CA GLN A 365 6.89 4.80 -12.70
C GLN A 365 5.59 4.08 -13.02
N TRP A 366 5.68 2.81 -13.42
CA TRP A 366 4.53 1.96 -13.67
C TRP A 366 3.68 1.78 -12.41
N LEU A 367 4.30 1.45 -11.28
CA LEU A 367 3.60 1.17 -10.03
C LEU A 367 2.86 2.42 -9.52
N THR A 368 3.51 3.59 -9.53
CA THR A 368 2.98 4.85 -8.97
C THR A 368 2.21 5.70 -9.97
N HIS A 369 1.97 5.18 -11.18
CA HIS A 369 1.24 5.93 -12.20
C HIS A 369 -0.19 6.21 -11.76
N LYS A 370 -0.67 7.43 -12.03
CA LYS A 370 -2.03 7.87 -11.63
C LYS A 370 -3.15 7.01 -12.19
N GLU A 371 -2.94 6.41 -13.37
CA GLU A 371 -3.89 5.51 -14.01
C GLU A 371 -3.72 4.04 -13.57
N ASN A 372 -2.76 3.73 -12.68
CA ASN A 372 -2.66 2.42 -12.08
C ASN A 372 -3.83 2.21 -11.10
N PRO A 373 -4.86 1.44 -11.47
CA PRO A 373 -6.06 1.34 -10.66
C PRO A 373 -5.78 0.70 -9.30
N ARG A 374 -4.86 -0.27 -9.23
CA ARG A 374 -4.55 -0.99 -7.99
C ARG A 374 -3.80 -0.13 -6.98
N PHE A 375 -2.92 0.76 -7.45
CA PHE A 375 -2.19 1.66 -6.58
C PHE A 375 -3.14 2.62 -5.84
N ALA A 376 -4.07 3.22 -6.57
CA ALA A 376 -5.08 4.10 -5.99
C ALA A 376 -6.05 3.35 -5.06
N LEU A 377 -6.55 2.19 -5.48
CA LEU A 377 -7.48 1.38 -4.69
C LEU A 377 -6.84 0.86 -3.40
N SER A 378 -5.59 0.41 -3.45
CA SER A 378 -4.88 -0.14 -2.28
C SER A 378 -4.75 0.90 -1.18
N ILE A 379 -4.25 2.09 -1.49
CA ILE A 379 -4.11 3.15 -0.48
C ILE A 379 -5.47 3.67 0.00
N ALA A 380 -6.44 3.85 -0.90
CA ALA A 380 -7.79 4.30 -0.53
C ALA A 380 -8.48 3.32 0.43
N ASN A 381 -8.40 2.01 0.16
CA ASN A 381 -8.96 0.97 1.01
C ASN A 381 -8.30 0.94 2.40
N ARG A 382 -6.98 1.14 2.48
CA ARG A 382 -6.23 1.20 3.74
C ARG A 382 -6.57 2.46 4.55
N LEU A 383 -6.74 3.60 3.90
CA LEU A 383 -7.18 4.85 4.55
C LEU A 383 -8.62 4.72 5.05
N TRP A 384 -9.50 4.08 4.27
CA TRP A 384 -10.85 3.78 4.70
C TRP A 384 -10.85 2.92 5.97
N ARG A 385 -10.10 1.82 5.98
CA ARG A 385 -9.96 0.98 7.19
C ARG A 385 -9.43 1.77 8.38
N ARG A 386 -8.43 2.63 8.18
CA ARG A 386 -7.89 3.48 9.24
C ARG A 386 -8.98 4.36 9.87
N SER A 387 -9.89 4.89 9.06
CA SER A 387 -10.94 5.83 9.50
C SER A 387 -12.17 5.12 10.05
N PHE A 388 -12.51 3.92 9.55
CA PHE A 388 -13.76 3.24 9.89
C PHE A 388 -13.58 1.88 10.56
N GLY A 389 -12.35 1.41 10.74
CA GLY A 389 -12.03 0.17 11.43
C GLY A 389 -12.08 -1.09 10.57
N LEU A 390 -12.87 -1.09 9.47
CA LEU A 390 -12.93 -2.17 8.48
C LEU A 390 -12.68 -1.59 7.09
N ALA A 391 -11.96 -2.32 6.26
CA ALA A 391 -11.79 -1.93 4.87
C ALA A 391 -13.05 -2.21 4.05
N VAL A 392 -13.18 -1.57 2.89
CA VAL A 392 -14.27 -1.86 1.95
C VAL A 392 -14.05 -3.23 1.31
N GLN A 393 -12.80 -3.60 1.07
CA GLN A 393 -12.35 -4.92 0.64
C GLN A 393 -11.44 -5.53 1.71
N GLU A 394 -11.85 -6.69 2.25
CA GLU A 394 -11.04 -7.52 3.15
C GLU A 394 -10.84 -8.92 2.55
N PRO A 395 -9.64 -9.50 2.66
CA PRO A 395 -8.41 -8.88 3.17
C PRO A 395 -7.90 -7.77 2.26
N MET A 396 -7.22 -6.76 2.84
CA MET A 396 -6.73 -5.57 2.10
C MET A 396 -5.67 -5.91 1.05
N GLU A 397 -5.02 -7.02 1.19
CA GLU A 397 -4.01 -7.59 0.30
C GLU A 397 -4.58 -8.51 -0.79
N ASP A 398 -5.90 -8.53 -0.96
CA ASP A 398 -6.58 -9.29 -2.01
C ASP A 398 -7.52 -8.35 -2.79
N LEU A 399 -6.93 -7.52 -3.64
CA LEU A 399 -7.66 -6.69 -4.61
C LEU A 399 -7.76 -7.35 -5.99
N ASP A 400 -7.53 -8.67 -6.09
CA ASP A 400 -7.60 -9.40 -7.35
C ASP A 400 -9.04 -9.58 -7.83
N ASP A 401 -9.98 -9.70 -6.90
CA ASP A 401 -11.39 -9.84 -7.20
C ASP A 401 -12.24 -8.83 -6.41
N LEU A 402 -12.51 -7.69 -7.03
CA LEU A 402 -13.31 -6.62 -6.42
C LEU A 402 -14.79 -6.98 -6.23
N SER A 403 -15.27 -8.07 -6.86
CA SER A 403 -16.65 -8.53 -6.66
C SER A 403 -16.90 -9.03 -5.22
N LYS A 404 -15.83 -9.40 -4.51
CA LYS A 404 -15.86 -9.80 -3.10
C LYS A 404 -15.92 -8.61 -2.14
N SER A 405 -15.78 -7.39 -2.64
CA SER A 405 -15.86 -6.19 -1.83
C SER A 405 -17.26 -6.02 -1.23
N SER A 406 -17.32 -5.53 0.01
CA SER A 406 -18.58 -5.20 0.67
C SER A 406 -19.36 -4.10 -0.08
N ASN A 407 -18.67 -3.23 -0.80
CA ASN A 407 -19.26 -2.20 -1.66
C ASN A 407 -18.28 -1.82 -2.79
N PRO A 408 -18.32 -2.53 -3.93
CA PRO A 408 -17.41 -2.27 -5.06
C PRO A 408 -17.50 -0.85 -5.61
N ILE A 409 -18.71 -0.27 -5.62
CA ILE A 409 -18.96 1.11 -6.12
C ILE A 409 -18.25 2.13 -5.22
N LEU A 410 -18.33 1.91 -3.90
CA LEU A 410 -17.66 2.77 -2.94
C LEU A 410 -16.13 2.68 -3.10
N LEU A 411 -15.60 1.46 -3.23
CA LEU A 411 -14.17 1.27 -3.40
C LEU A 411 -13.64 1.93 -4.68
N GLU A 412 -14.37 1.80 -5.79
CA GLU A 412 -14.03 2.48 -7.04
C GLU A 412 -14.05 4.01 -6.89
N LEU A 413 -15.09 4.57 -6.24
CA LEU A 413 -15.15 6.01 -5.98
C LEU A 413 -13.96 6.47 -5.14
N LEU A 414 -13.61 5.75 -4.07
CA LEU A 414 -12.47 6.08 -3.21
C LEU A 414 -11.15 6.08 -3.99
N GLY A 415 -10.93 5.11 -4.88
CA GLY A 415 -9.77 5.10 -5.78
C GLY A 415 -9.73 6.32 -6.70
N ARG A 416 -10.85 6.68 -7.31
CA ARG A 416 -10.95 7.89 -8.16
C ARG A 416 -10.67 9.17 -7.37
N VAL A 417 -11.15 9.24 -6.15
CA VAL A 417 -10.89 10.39 -5.28
C VAL A 417 -9.40 10.50 -4.93
N MET A 418 -8.72 9.37 -4.66
CA MET A 418 -7.26 9.36 -4.46
C MET A 418 -6.50 9.91 -5.66
N VAL A 419 -6.85 9.47 -6.88
CA VAL A 419 -6.25 10.00 -8.12
C VAL A 419 -6.53 11.50 -8.27
N ALA A 420 -7.76 11.91 -8.00
CA ALA A 420 -8.20 13.29 -8.14
C ALA A 420 -7.53 14.24 -7.14
N SER A 421 -7.18 13.74 -5.95
CA SER A 421 -6.41 14.50 -4.95
C SER A 421 -4.90 14.49 -5.24
N ASP A 422 -4.46 13.91 -6.37
CA ASP A 422 -3.04 13.71 -6.70
C ASP A 422 -2.30 12.94 -5.60
N PHE A 423 -2.98 11.98 -4.96
CA PHE A 423 -2.45 11.18 -3.85
C PHE A 423 -2.01 11.99 -2.62
N ASP A 424 -2.59 13.19 -2.44
CA ASP A 424 -2.37 14.07 -1.27
C ASP A 424 -3.08 13.56 -0.01
#